data_5d136fbd9f9b31eaee3b4b2e5f32177b
#
_entry.id   5d136fbd9f9b31eaee3b4b2e5f32177b
#
_cell.length_a   1.000
_cell.length_b   1.000
_cell.length_c   1.000
_cell.angle_alpha   90.00
_cell.angle_beta   90.00
_cell.angle_gamma   90.00
#
_symmetry.space_group_name_H-M   'P 1'
#
loop_
_entity.id
_entity.type
_entity.pdbx_description
1 polymer ?
#
loop_
_entity_poly.entity_id
_entity_poly.type
_entity_poly.pdbx_seq_one_letter_code
_entity_poly.pdbx_strand_id
1 'polypeptide(L)'
;PNQDWIYIGHSARMLGQLSYDIALLAENEIYKGIQFYNNYSMMFELEKDFSKNIAIEIEPQFGTEIIREDVPYQARNISLGAELNIKLMNRIKLNFKLDQSQSMSFDSNEEIYSDQIFRLKFEYQKDYSLNFRLVTQYHKYYQMLDIQPLISYQPGPFTIFYVGTSISYERVGSQWLEDYAQVYVKAQKLFSI
;
A
#
# COMPACT_ATOMS: atom_id res chain seq x y z
N PRO A 1 13.41 -25.52 -10.63
CA PRO A 1 12.75 -24.22 -10.57
C PRO A 1 12.12 -23.98 -11.94
N ASN A 2 10.89 -23.49 -11.91
CA ASN A 2 10.14 -23.19 -13.13
C ASN A 2 10.32 -21.72 -13.55
N GLN A 3 11.39 -21.10 -13.12
CA GLN A 3 11.60 -19.67 -13.27
C GLN A 3 13.11 -19.35 -13.34
N ASP A 4 13.50 -18.61 -14.37
CA ASP A 4 14.83 -18.02 -14.55
C ASP A 4 14.68 -16.51 -14.55
N TRP A 5 15.55 -15.77 -13.85
CA TRP A 5 15.45 -14.33 -13.76
C TRP A 5 16.80 -13.63 -13.70
N ILE A 6 16.82 -12.39 -14.16
CA ILE A 6 17.93 -11.46 -14.05
C ILE A 6 17.40 -10.17 -13.43
N TYR A 7 18.10 -9.69 -12.42
CA TYR A 7 17.80 -8.42 -11.74
C TYR A 7 19.03 -7.51 -11.83
N ILE A 8 18.79 -6.26 -12.23
CA ILE A 8 19.80 -5.19 -12.26
C ILE A 8 19.19 -3.99 -11.55
N GLY A 9 19.86 -3.51 -10.50
CA GLY A 9 19.40 -2.36 -9.74
C GLY A 9 20.50 -1.35 -9.49
N HIS A 10 20.11 -0.11 -9.32
CA HIS A 10 20.97 1.00 -8.93
C HIS A 10 20.23 1.92 -7.98
N SER A 11 20.86 2.25 -6.86
CA SER A 11 20.31 3.19 -5.87
C SER A 11 21.33 4.28 -5.54
N ALA A 12 20.84 5.47 -5.25
CA ALA A 12 21.69 6.56 -4.76
C ALA A 12 20.92 7.48 -3.82
N ARG A 13 21.67 8.01 -2.85
CA ARG A 13 21.20 9.11 -2.00
C ARG A 13 22.00 10.36 -2.30
N MET A 14 21.29 11.44 -2.62
CA MET A 14 21.86 12.70 -3.02
C MET A 14 21.83 13.73 -1.88
N LEU A 15 22.61 14.80 -2.04
CA LEU A 15 22.50 15.98 -1.17
C LEU A 15 21.07 16.53 -1.21
N GLY A 16 20.60 17.02 -0.06
CA GLY A 16 19.24 17.56 0.05
C GLY A 16 18.18 16.51 0.32
N GLN A 17 18.55 15.30 0.82
CA GLN A 17 17.63 14.26 1.25
C GLN A 17 16.74 13.75 0.12
N LEU A 18 17.30 13.57 -1.06
CA LEU A 18 16.71 12.92 -2.21
C LEU A 18 17.35 11.55 -2.38
N SER A 19 16.57 10.50 -2.39
CA SER A 19 17.00 9.15 -2.75
C SER A 19 16.21 8.64 -3.95
N TYR A 20 16.85 7.79 -4.74
CA TYR A 20 16.17 7.06 -5.79
C TYR A 20 16.69 5.62 -5.87
N ASP A 21 15.81 4.74 -6.27
CA ASP A 21 16.09 3.37 -6.66
C ASP A 21 15.52 3.12 -8.05
N ILE A 22 16.30 2.46 -8.91
CA ILE A 22 15.91 2.03 -10.25
C ILE A 22 16.25 0.56 -10.37
N ALA A 23 15.29 -0.27 -10.76
CA ALA A 23 15.53 -1.68 -10.96
C ALA A 23 14.86 -2.18 -12.24
N LEU A 24 15.55 -3.12 -12.89
CA LEU A 24 15.08 -3.89 -14.03
C LEU A 24 15.08 -5.36 -13.65
N LEU A 25 13.95 -5.99 -13.81
CA LEU A 25 13.77 -7.44 -13.69
C LEU A 25 13.39 -7.99 -15.06
N ALA A 26 14.04 -9.06 -15.48
CA ALA A 26 13.63 -9.85 -16.63
C ALA A 26 13.55 -11.31 -16.20
N GLU A 27 12.45 -11.97 -16.53
CA GLU A 27 12.20 -13.35 -16.10
C GLU A 27 11.48 -14.17 -17.15
N ASN A 28 11.70 -15.48 -17.07
CA ASN A 28 10.89 -16.49 -17.76
C ASN A 28 10.20 -17.34 -16.71
N GLU A 29 8.93 -17.58 -16.86
CA GLU A 29 8.12 -18.37 -15.91
C GLU A 29 7.35 -19.47 -16.64
N ILE A 30 7.20 -20.63 -15.98
CA ILE A 30 6.27 -21.69 -16.41
C ILE A 30 5.11 -21.72 -15.41
N TYR A 31 3.90 -21.43 -15.89
CA TYR A 31 2.70 -21.47 -15.09
C TYR A 31 1.62 -22.34 -15.77
N LYS A 32 1.03 -23.29 -15.04
CA LYS A 32 0.07 -24.29 -15.57
C LYS A 32 0.58 -25.01 -16.83
N GLY A 33 1.89 -25.24 -16.97
CA GLY A 33 2.50 -25.89 -18.13
C GLY A 33 2.66 -24.98 -19.36
N ILE A 34 2.25 -23.71 -19.28
CA ILE A 34 2.46 -22.69 -20.31
C ILE A 34 3.73 -21.93 -19.95
N GLN A 35 4.58 -21.74 -20.96
CA GLN A 35 5.84 -21.04 -20.81
C GLN A 35 5.69 -19.57 -21.24
N PHE A 36 6.02 -18.66 -20.32
CA PHE A 36 6.00 -17.21 -20.52
C PHE A 36 7.43 -16.70 -20.59
N TYR A 37 7.80 -16.15 -21.73
CA TYR A 37 9.11 -15.59 -21.99
C TYR A 37 9.07 -14.07 -21.93
N ASN A 38 10.25 -13.49 -21.61
CA ASN A 38 10.47 -12.07 -21.68
C ASN A 38 9.49 -11.26 -20.79
N ASN A 39 9.11 -11.81 -19.62
CA ASN A 39 8.50 -10.98 -18.60
C ASN A 39 9.55 -9.97 -18.13
N TYR A 40 9.19 -8.71 -18.10
CA TYR A 40 10.06 -7.66 -17.60
C TYR A 40 9.29 -6.72 -16.68
N SER A 41 10.00 -6.15 -15.72
CA SER A 41 9.51 -5.10 -14.85
C SER A 41 10.57 -4.04 -14.68
N MET A 42 10.21 -2.79 -14.88
CA MET A 42 11.02 -1.61 -14.60
C MET A 42 10.38 -0.89 -13.42
N MET A 43 11.11 -0.80 -12.33
CA MET A 43 10.69 -0.21 -11.08
C MET A 43 11.52 1.04 -10.81
N PHE A 44 10.84 2.10 -10.40
CA PHE A 44 11.46 3.34 -9.96
C PHE A 44 10.89 3.67 -8.58
N GLU A 45 11.73 4.13 -7.70
CA GLU A 45 11.35 4.71 -6.42
C GLU A 45 12.06 6.05 -6.29
N LEU A 46 11.34 7.06 -5.91
CA LEU A 46 11.85 8.40 -5.66
C LEU A 46 11.33 8.87 -4.32
N GLU A 47 12.23 9.05 -3.36
CA GLU A 47 11.92 9.59 -2.02
C GLU A 47 12.54 10.96 -1.86
N LYS A 48 11.80 11.91 -1.31
CA LYS A 48 12.25 13.26 -1.00
C LYS A 48 11.73 13.72 0.33
N ASP A 49 12.66 14.02 1.24
CA ASP A 49 12.37 14.79 2.45
C ASP A 49 12.47 16.28 2.13
N PHE A 50 11.35 17.00 2.09
CA PHE A 50 11.33 18.45 1.95
C PHE A 50 11.70 19.16 3.26
N SER A 51 11.41 18.50 4.36
CA SER A 51 11.77 18.94 5.70
C SER A 51 11.64 17.75 6.67
N LYS A 52 12.05 17.95 7.94
CA LYS A 52 11.78 16.97 9.01
C LYS A 52 10.30 16.61 9.21
N ASN A 53 9.41 17.37 8.59
CA ASN A 53 7.97 17.27 8.76
C ASN A 53 7.21 16.83 7.49
N ILE A 54 7.83 16.88 6.33
CA ILE A 54 7.18 16.57 5.05
C ILE A 54 8.11 15.68 4.21
N ALA A 55 7.63 14.50 3.87
CA ALA A 55 8.29 13.56 2.95
C ALA A 55 7.30 13.10 1.89
N ILE A 56 7.78 12.91 0.67
CA ILE A 56 7.05 12.36 -0.47
C ILE A 56 7.84 11.18 -1.02
N GLU A 57 7.12 10.13 -1.37
CA GLU A 57 7.62 8.96 -2.06
C GLU A 57 6.75 8.67 -3.28
N ILE A 58 7.35 8.31 -4.41
CA ILE A 58 6.67 7.99 -5.68
C ILE A 58 7.31 6.75 -6.27
N GLU A 59 6.51 5.74 -6.59
CA GLU A 59 6.91 4.41 -7.03
C GLU A 59 6.22 4.02 -8.34
N PRO A 60 6.58 4.59 -9.52
CA PRO A 60 6.08 4.09 -10.79
C PRO A 60 6.73 2.77 -11.18
N GLN A 61 5.93 1.85 -11.69
CA GLN A 61 6.37 0.57 -12.22
C GLN A 61 5.73 0.32 -13.58
N PHE A 62 6.52 -0.21 -14.51
CA PHE A 62 6.10 -0.56 -15.86
C PHE A 62 6.60 -1.95 -16.20
N GLY A 63 5.79 -2.75 -16.85
CA GLY A 63 6.26 -4.07 -17.25
C GLY A 63 5.19 -4.97 -17.82
N THR A 64 5.42 -6.24 -17.64
CA THR A 64 4.52 -7.31 -18.01
C THR A 64 4.06 -8.05 -16.76
N GLU A 65 2.89 -8.61 -16.82
CA GLU A 65 2.38 -9.54 -15.81
C GLU A 65 1.71 -10.73 -16.46
N ILE A 66 1.55 -11.80 -15.71
CA ILE A 66 0.81 -12.99 -16.14
C ILE A 66 -0.57 -12.95 -15.49
N ILE A 67 -1.60 -12.77 -16.31
CA ILE A 67 -2.99 -12.89 -15.86
C ILE A 67 -3.28 -14.38 -15.60
N ARG A 68 -3.54 -14.73 -14.34
CA ARG A 68 -3.61 -16.12 -13.85
C ARG A 68 -5.04 -16.63 -13.80
N GLU A 69 -5.72 -16.57 -14.94
CA GLU A 69 -7.04 -17.14 -15.15
C GLU A 69 -7.00 -18.64 -15.49
N ASP A 70 -8.10 -19.22 -15.95
CA ASP A 70 -8.17 -20.62 -16.38
C ASP A 70 -7.18 -20.91 -17.52
N VAL A 71 -7.11 -20.02 -18.50
CA VAL A 71 -6.09 -20.00 -19.54
C VAL A 71 -5.23 -18.75 -19.29
N PRO A 72 -4.04 -18.91 -18.71
CA PRO A 72 -3.20 -17.75 -18.39
C PRO A 72 -2.59 -17.14 -19.65
N TYR A 73 -2.43 -15.82 -19.63
CA TYR A 73 -1.83 -15.05 -20.72
C TYR A 73 -1.03 -13.85 -20.18
N GLN A 74 -0.16 -13.29 -21.00
CA GLN A 74 0.65 -12.13 -20.68
C GLN A 74 -0.11 -10.84 -20.96
N ALA A 75 0.04 -9.86 -20.11
CA ALA A 75 -0.50 -8.50 -20.24
C ALA A 75 0.57 -7.46 -19.92
N ARG A 76 0.37 -6.21 -20.35
CA ARG A 76 1.14 -5.06 -19.90
C ARG A 76 0.58 -4.58 -18.58
N ASN A 77 1.47 -4.27 -17.64
CA ASN A 77 1.12 -3.67 -16.36
C ASN A 77 1.78 -2.29 -16.20
N ILE A 78 1.01 -1.35 -15.70
CA ILE A 78 1.46 -0.04 -15.26
C ILE A 78 0.93 0.18 -13.86
N SER A 79 1.82 0.45 -12.91
CA SER A 79 1.39 0.80 -11.55
C SER A 79 2.09 2.06 -11.06
N LEU A 80 1.45 2.74 -10.13
CA LEU A 80 1.93 3.95 -9.47
C LEU A 80 1.59 3.89 -7.99
N GLY A 81 2.61 3.83 -7.14
CA GLY A 81 2.54 4.13 -5.73
C GLY A 81 2.89 5.61 -5.50
N ALA A 82 2.16 6.27 -4.60
CA ALA A 82 2.52 7.62 -4.14
C ALA A 82 2.17 7.75 -2.66
N GLU A 83 3.11 8.27 -1.87
CA GLU A 83 2.93 8.45 -0.44
C GLU A 83 3.36 9.86 -0.01
N LEU A 84 2.53 10.52 0.81
CA LEU A 84 2.79 11.81 1.42
C LEU A 84 2.72 11.68 2.95
N ASN A 85 3.83 11.94 3.59
CA ASN A 85 3.97 11.95 5.05
C ASN A 85 4.06 13.38 5.57
N ILE A 86 3.16 13.76 6.51
CA ILE A 86 3.14 15.08 7.16
C ILE A 86 3.13 14.91 8.67
N LYS A 87 4.03 15.62 9.36
CA LYS A 87 4.08 15.72 10.82
C LYS A 87 3.77 17.15 11.25
N LEU A 88 2.73 17.34 12.06
CA LEU A 88 2.31 18.64 12.55
C LEU A 88 2.49 18.71 14.07
N MET A 89 3.14 19.78 14.56
CA MET A 89 3.28 20.07 15.99
C MET A 89 3.83 18.91 16.85
N ASN A 90 4.60 17.99 16.28
CA ASN A 90 5.12 16.76 16.91
C ASN A 90 4.06 15.83 17.53
N ARG A 91 2.77 16.12 17.32
CA ARG A 91 1.64 15.36 17.90
C ARG A 91 0.70 14.76 16.86
N ILE A 92 0.69 15.33 15.67
CA ILE A 92 -0.19 14.89 14.59
C ILE A 92 0.67 14.33 13.44
N LYS A 93 0.33 13.15 12.98
CA LYS A 93 0.89 12.56 11.77
C LYS A 93 -0.24 12.26 10.80
N LEU A 94 -0.03 12.66 9.56
CA LEU A 94 -0.89 12.34 8.43
C LEU A 94 -0.06 11.56 7.43
N ASN A 95 -0.61 10.46 6.94
CA ASN A 95 -0.04 9.68 5.85
C ASN A 95 -1.14 9.47 4.82
N PHE A 96 -0.91 9.95 3.61
CA PHE A 96 -1.76 9.74 2.44
C PHE A 96 -1.05 8.78 1.51
N LYS A 97 -1.72 7.72 1.11
CA LYS A 97 -1.19 6.76 0.15
C LYS A 97 -2.18 6.55 -0.99
N LEU A 98 -1.67 6.55 -2.21
CA LEU A 98 -2.34 6.17 -3.44
C LEU A 98 -1.60 4.98 -4.03
N ASP A 99 -2.29 3.88 -4.28
CA ASP A 99 -1.81 2.78 -5.08
C ASP A 99 -2.74 2.65 -6.30
N GLN A 100 -2.18 2.70 -7.49
CA GLN A 100 -2.89 2.51 -8.76
C GLN A 100 -2.23 1.39 -9.53
N SER A 101 -3.02 0.49 -10.11
CA SER A 101 -2.55 -0.54 -11.03
C SER A 101 -3.51 -0.68 -12.20
N GLN A 102 -2.95 -0.86 -13.40
CA GLN A 102 -3.70 -1.05 -14.62
C GLN A 102 -3.03 -2.11 -15.49
N SER A 103 -3.83 -3.05 -15.97
CA SER A 103 -3.40 -4.11 -16.87
C SER A 103 -4.09 -3.98 -18.21
N MET A 104 -3.33 -4.10 -19.28
CA MET A 104 -3.80 -3.94 -20.66
C MET A 104 -3.37 -5.12 -21.53
N SER A 105 -4.24 -5.55 -22.42
CA SER A 105 -3.93 -6.57 -23.42
C SER A 105 -2.80 -6.11 -24.34
N PHE A 106 -1.90 -7.03 -24.71
CA PHE A 106 -0.85 -6.76 -25.71
C PHE A 106 -1.44 -6.54 -27.11
N ASP A 107 -2.47 -7.29 -27.45
CA ASP A 107 -2.99 -7.34 -28.83
C ASP A 107 -3.96 -6.21 -29.13
N SER A 108 -4.89 -5.93 -28.23
CA SER A 108 -5.98 -4.98 -28.46
C SER A 108 -5.79 -3.62 -27.77
N ASN A 109 -4.83 -3.47 -26.86
CA ASN A 109 -4.72 -2.34 -25.95
C ASN A 109 -5.97 -2.11 -25.06
N GLU A 110 -6.84 -3.08 -24.97
CA GLU A 110 -8.01 -2.99 -24.09
C GLU A 110 -7.59 -3.14 -22.64
N GLU A 111 -8.27 -2.41 -21.77
CA GLU A 111 -8.11 -2.52 -20.34
C GLU A 111 -8.68 -3.86 -19.86
N ILE A 112 -7.84 -4.67 -19.21
CA ILE A 112 -8.22 -5.94 -18.59
C ILE A 112 -8.66 -5.66 -17.15
N TYR A 113 -7.88 -4.82 -16.46
CA TYR A 113 -8.06 -4.55 -15.05
C TYR A 113 -7.53 -3.14 -14.72
N SER A 114 -8.24 -2.44 -13.86
CA SER A 114 -7.79 -1.16 -13.30
C SER A 114 -8.29 -1.02 -11.88
N ASP A 115 -7.38 -0.76 -10.95
CA ASP A 115 -7.73 -0.49 -9.56
C ASP A 115 -7.00 0.75 -9.04
N GLN A 116 -7.65 1.41 -8.10
CA GLN A 116 -7.10 2.52 -7.34
C GLN A 116 -7.48 2.37 -5.88
N ILE A 117 -6.48 2.43 -5.00
CA ILE A 117 -6.64 2.36 -3.56
C ILE A 117 -6.15 3.68 -2.97
N PHE A 118 -7.04 4.36 -2.27
CA PHE A 118 -6.73 5.57 -1.53
C PHE A 118 -6.73 5.25 -0.04
N ARG A 119 -5.66 5.57 0.66
CA ARG A 119 -5.54 5.36 2.09
C ARG A 119 -5.13 6.65 2.80
N LEU A 120 -5.85 6.97 3.86
CA LEU A 120 -5.50 8.03 4.80
C LEU A 120 -5.27 7.41 6.18
N LYS A 121 -4.13 7.69 6.77
CA LYS A 121 -3.83 7.38 8.16
C LYS A 121 -3.63 8.69 8.91
N PHE A 122 -4.44 8.91 9.93
CA PHE A 122 -4.33 10.01 10.87
C PHE A 122 -3.92 9.47 12.23
N GLU A 123 -2.90 10.05 12.84
CA GLU A 123 -2.48 9.75 14.21
C GLU A 123 -2.40 11.04 15.02
N TYR A 124 -3.01 11.03 16.20
CA TYR A 124 -2.92 12.10 17.17
C TYR A 124 -2.42 11.58 18.50
N GLN A 125 -1.26 12.03 18.94
CA GLN A 125 -0.66 11.71 20.22
C GLN A 125 -0.89 12.88 21.19
N LYS A 126 -1.84 12.72 22.11
CA LYS A 126 -2.11 13.73 23.13
C LYS A 126 -0.93 13.92 24.07
N ASP A 127 -0.42 12.82 24.59
CA ASP A 127 0.72 12.71 25.49
C ASP A 127 1.38 11.32 25.37
N TYR A 128 2.25 10.95 26.31
CA TYR A 128 2.92 9.65 26.28
C TYR A 128 1.98 8.47 26.52
N SER A 129 0.81 8.72 27.13
CA SER A 129 -0.13 7.68 27.52
C SER A 129 -1.30 7.48 26.57
N LEU A 130 -1.69 8.53 25.83
CA LEU A 130 -2.91 8.47 25.00
C LEU A 130 -2.61 8.80 23.54
N ASN A 131 -2.94 7.82 22.68
CA ASN A 131 -2.85 7.95 21.24
C ASN A 131 -4.20 7.60 20.59
N PHE A 132 -4.57 8.37 19.57
CA PHE A 132 -5.69 8.09 18.67
C PHE A 132 -5.15 7.86 17.26
N ARG A 133 -5.64 6.83 16.58
CA ARG A 133 -5.34 6.52 15.19
C ARG A 133 -6.63 6.28 14.42
N LEU A 134 -6.73 6.86 13.25
CA LEU A 134 -7.78 6.57 12.28
C LEU A 134 -7.12 6.14 10.97
N VAL A 135 -7.51 4.99 10.44
CA VAL A 135 -7.17 4.56 9.09
C VAL A 135 -8.46 4.49 8.30
N THR A 136 -8.49 5.13 7.14
CA THR A 136 -9.55 4.99 6.16
C THR A 136 -8.94 4.54 4.84
N GLN A 137 -9.59 3.63 4.15
CA GLN A 137 -9.14 3.11 2.87
C GLN A 137 -10.33 2.96 1.94
N TYR A 138 -10.19 3.48 0.72
CA TYR A 138 -11.19 3.33 -0.32
C TYR A 138 -10.61 2.53 -1.49
N HIS A 139 -11.26 1.43 -1.83
CA HIS A 139 -11.00 0.59 -2.99
C HIS A 139 -11.97 0.97 -4.12
N LYS A 140 -11.46 1.53 -5.19
CA LYS A 140 -12.30 1.99 -6.31
C LYS A 140 -12.90 0.81 -7.10
N TYR A 141 -12.14 -0.23 -7.35
CA TYR A 141 -12.60 -1.41 -8.11
C TYR A 141 -13.74 -2.12 -7.39
N TYR A 142 -13.57 -2.42 -6.10
CA TYR A 142 -14.60 -3.06 -5.28
C TYR A 142 -15.66 -2.09 -4.75
N GLN A 143 -15.46 -0.78 -4.93
CA GLN A 143 -16.30 0.27 -4.35
C GLN A 143 -16.48 0.10 -2.84
N MET A 144 -15.40 -0.26 -2.14
CA MET A 144 -15.40 -0.51 -0.69
C MET A 144 -14.71 0.61 0.07
N LEU A 145 -15.26 0.96 1.23
CA LEU A 145 -14.71 1.94 2.15
C LEU A 145 -14.51 1.30 3.52
N ASP A 146 -13.25 1.20 3.94
CA ASP A 146 -12.88 0.72 5.28
C ASP A 146 -12.56 1.89 6.21
N ILE A 147 -13.05 1.82 7.46
CA ILE A 147 -12.83 2.81 8.51
C ILE A 147 -12.40 2.09 9.78
N GLN A 148 -11.21 2.43 10.29
CA GLN A 148 -10.57 1.72 11.40
C GLN A 148 -10.06 2.72 12.46
N PRO A 149 -10.92 3.28 13.34
CA PRO A 149 -10.48 4.05 14.49
C PRO A 149 -9.90 3.15 15.59
N LEU A 150 -8.85 3.64 16.23
CA LEU A 150 -8.19 2.98 17.35
C LEU A 150 -7.79 4.01 18.41
N ILE A 151 -8.11 3.72 19.65
CA ILE A 151 -7.60 4.41 20.82
C ILE A 151 -6.63 3.48 21.55
N SER A 152 -5.44 3.95 21.87
CA SER A 152 -4.50 3.24 22.72
C SER A 152 -4.18 4.07 23.96
N TYR A 153 -4.25 3.42 25.12
CA TYR A 153 -3.96 4.02 26.42
C TYR A 153 -2.88 3.23 27.14
N GLN A 154 -1.76 3.89 27.44
CA GLN A 154 -0.58 3.32 28.11
C GLN A 154 -0.36 4.01 29.44
N PRO A 155 -0.96 3.53 30.54
CA PRO A 155 -0.80 4.15 31.86
C PRO A 155 0.59 3.98 32.46
N GLY A 156 1.40 3.09 31.92
CA GLY A 156 2.76 2.83 32.35
C GLY A 156 3.57 2.09 31.30
N PRO A 157 4.90 1.96 31.45
CA PRO A 157 5.79 1.45 30.42
C PRO A 157 5.49 0.00 29.99
N PHE A 158 4.81 -0.77 30.82
CA PHE A 158 4.58 -2.20 30.59
C PHE A 158 3.11 -2.58 30.38
N THR A 159 2.21 -1.61 30.32
CA THR A 159 0.77 -1.91 30.20
C THR A 159 0.14 -1.02 29.14
N ILE A 160 -0.55 -1.64 28.16
CA ILE A 160 -1.25 -0.91 27.09
C ILE A 160 -2.64 -1.51 26.91
N PHE A 161 -3.63 -0.65 26.81
CA PHE A 161 -4.99 -0.97 26.46
C PHE A 161 -5.33 -0.41 25.07
N TYR A 162 -6.06 -1.18 24.30
CA TYR A 162 -6.53 -0.80 22.98
C TYR A 162 -8.05 -0.98 22.91
N VAL A 163 -8.71 0.01 22.33
CA VAL A 163 -10.12 -0.09 21.95
C VAL A 163 -10.22 0.41 20.51
N GLY A 164 -10.79 -0.38 19.64
CA GLY A 164 -10.92 -0.02 18.24
C GLY A 164 -12.10 -0.69 17.56
N THR A 165 -12.39 -0.22 16.37
CA THR A 165 -13.38 -0.82 15.48
C THR A 165 -12.78 -1.00 14.11
N SER A 166 -13.35 -1.92 13.33
CA SER A 166 -13.14 -2.07 11.89
C SER A 166 -14.51 -2.15 11.25
N ILE A 167 -14.81 -1.21 10.37
CA ILE A 167 -16.09 -1.11 9.69
C ILE A 167 -15.82 -1.05 8.20
N SER A 168 -16.49 -1.87 7.42
CA SER A 168 -16.44 -1.89 5.96
C SER A 168 -17.80 -1.58 5.37
N TYR A 169 -17.82 -0.72 4.38
CA TYR A 169 -18.98 -0.37 3.59
C TYR A 169 -18.75 -0.72 2.14
N GLU A 170 -19.75 -1.33 1.51
CA GLU A 170 -19.77 -1.57 0.07
C GLU A 170 -20.82 -0.68 -0.59
N ARG A 171 -20.52 -0.19 -1.79
CA ARG A 171 -21.47 0.60 -2.57
C ARG A 171 -22.30 -0.30 -3.47
N VAL A 172 -23.60 -0.40 -3.18
CA VAL A 172 -24.58 -1.11 -3.99
C VAL A 172 -25.51 -0.10 -4.67
N GLY A 173 -25.30 0.10 -5.96
CA GLY A 173 -25.99 1.16 -6.71
C GLY A 173 -25.61 2.55 -6.23
N SER A 174 -26.57 3.32 -5.69
CA SER A 174 -26.34 4.66 -5.14
C SER A 174 -26.16 4.71 -3.62
N GLN A 175 -26.27 3.58 -2.93
CA GLN A 175 -26.26 3.52 -1.47
C GLN A 175 -24.98 2.84 -0.95
N TRP A 176 -24.52 3.29 0.22
CA TRP A 176 -23.47 2.61 0.97
C TRP A 176 -24.14 1.69 1.99
N LEU A 177 -23.84 0.40 1.94
CA LEU A 177 -24.34 -0.60 2.87
C LEU A 177 -23.16 -1.08 3.72
N GLU A 178 -23.44 -1.28 5.00
CA GLU A 178 -22.46 -1.90 5.90
C GLU A 178 -22.33 -3.38 5.53
N ASP A 179 -21.10 -3.77 5.16
CA ASP A 179 -20.74 -5.16 4.87
C ASP A 179 -20.28 -5.86 6.14
N TYR A 180 -19.46 -5.15 6.93
CA TYR A 180 -18.83 -5.72 8.10
C TYR A 180 -18.57 -4.66 9.17
N ALA A 181 -18.85 -5.03 10.45
CA ALA A 181 -18.48 -4.22 11.60
C ALA A 181 -17.95 -5.10 12.74
N GLN A 182 -16.80 -4.75 13.28
CA GLN A 182 -16.20 -5.42 14.44
C GLN A 182 -15.69 -4.39 15.43
N VAL A 183 -15.95 -4.64 16.72
CA VAL A 183 -15.34 -3.92 17.85
C VAL A 183 -14.37 -4.86 18.55
N TYR A 184 -13.20 -4.36 18.90
CA TYR A 184 -12.24 -5.13 19.66
C TYR A 184 -11.65 -4.34 20.82
N VAL A 185 -11.34 -5.07 21.90
CA VAL A 185 -10.64 -4.57 23.07
C VAL A 185 -9.45 -5.48 23.33
N LYS A 186 -8.27 -4.92 23.52
CA LYS A 186 -7.05 -5.67 23.82
C LYS A 186 -6.35 -5.03 25.02
N ALA A 187 -5.92 -5.86 25.97
CA ALA A 187 -5.03 -5.46 27.04
C ALA A 187 -3.71 -6.24 26.89
N GLN A 188 -2.59 -5.54 27.01
CA GLN A 188 -1.26 -6.13 26.94
C GLN A 188 -0.46 -5.67 28.14
N LYS A 189 0.18 -6.63 28.83
CA LYS A 189 1.09 -6.37 29.96
C LYS A 189 2.38 -7.16 29.76
N LEU A 190 3.52 -6.47 29.84
CA LEU A 190 4.83 -7.08 29.83
C LEU A 190 5.24 -7.37 31.27
N PHE A 191 5.69 -8.59 31.54
CA PHE A 191 6.26 -8.98 32.81
C PHE A 191 7.77 -9.16 32.61
N SER A 192 8.61 -8.45 33.38
CA SER A 192 10.03 -8.78 33.48
C SER A 192 10.21 -9.86 34.54
N ILE A 193 10.77 -10.97 34.16
CA ILE A 193 11.23 -12.03 35.05
C ILE A 193 12.66 -11.74 35.48
#